data_17c868c8d67d58bbbf3fb90604af3c2f
#
_entry.id   17c868c8d67d58bbbf3fb90604af3c2f
#
_cell.length_a   1.000
_cell.length_b   1.000
_cell.length_c   1.000
_cell.angle_alpha   90.00
_cell.angle_beta   90.00
_cell.angle_gamma   90.00
#
_symmetry.space_group_name_H-M   'P 1'
#
loop_
_entity.id
_entity.type
_entity.pdbx_description
1 polymer ?
#
loop_
_entity_poly.entity_id
_entity_poly.type
_entity_poly.pdbx_seq_one_letter_code
_entity_poly.pdbx_strand_id
1 'polypeptide(L)'
;MMYRVAAPQRYMASDFAVEGDYSQAAFLAVLGCVIGGITITGLNPDSQQGDKVILDILKRCGGKFKEVEGGYHFDRSLLKATKIDLADCPDLGPILFTLGCFCSGETVITNAGRLRLKESDRIEAMRDELQKMGARIEVDGDTVHIQGVALHAPNAPLSGHNDHRIVMALAVAAIASGLPALLCGAEAVDKSWPAFWNVLRGLGAKVELSTDKTNEFDIKA
;
A
#
# COMPACT_ATOMS: atom_id res chain seq x y z
N MET A 1 25.24 -11.58 16.93
CA MET A 1 25.67 -10.20 16.58
C MET A 1 25.73 -9.40 17.88
N MET A 2 26.75 -8.58 18.09
CA MET A 2 26.94 -7.80 19.34
C MET A 2 27.17 -6.34 18.95
N TYR A 3 26.40 -5.44 19.56
CA TYR A 3 26.61 -3.99 19.44
C TYR A 3 27.30 -3.48 20.71
N ARG A 4 28.30 -2.62 20.56
CA ARG A 4 28.98 -1.92 21.67
C ARG A 4 28.72 -0.44 21.54
N VAL A 5 28.08 0.13 22.56
CA VAL A 5 27.85 1.58 22.67
C VAL A 5 28.80 2.12 23.72
N ALA A 6 29.71 3.00 23.32
CA ALA A 6 30.63 3.66 24.25
C ALA A 6 29.93 4.83 24.95
N ALA A 7 30.24 5.06 26.21
CA ALA A 7 29.77 6.21 26.99
C ALA A 7 30.96 6.94 27.63
N PRO A 8 30.87 8.27 27.84
CA PRO A 8 29.78 9.18 27.48
C PRO A 8 29.79 9.55 25.99
N GLN A 9 28.61 9.80 25.44
CA GLN A 9 28.44 10.30 24.07
C GLN A 9 27.59 11.57 24.07
N ARG A 10 27.73 12.40 23.03
CA ARG A 10 26.92 13.59 22.78
C ARG A 10 26.49 13.61 21.32
N TYR A 11 25.23 13.91 21.06
CA TYR A 11 24.78 14.24 19.73
C TYR A 11 25.30 15.63 19.33
N MET A 12 25.81 15.75 18.14
CA MET A 12 26.18 17.05 17.55
C MET A 12 25.02 17.50 16.67
N ALA A 13 24.66 18.78 16.83
CA ALA A 13 23.64 19.38 15.96
C ALA A 13 24.14 19.36 14.51
N SER A 14 23.26 18.95 13.60
CA SER A 14 23.51 18.98 12.16
C SER A 14 22.20 19.28 11.45
N ASP A 15 22.28 19.98 10.32
CA ASP A 15 21.16 20.15 9.42
C ASP A 15 20.98 18.86 8.61
N PHE A 16 19.78 18.32 8.64
CA PHE A 16 19.45 17.08 7.95
C PHE A 16 18.06 17.19 7.30
N ALA A 17 17.97 16.91 6.01
CA ALA A 17 16.72 16.80 5.29
C ALA A 17 16.24 15.34 5.35
N VAL A 18 15.07 15.12 5.95
CA VAL A 18 14.46 13.79 5.97
C VAL A 18 13.91 13.48 4.58
N GLU A 19 14.33 12.36 4.01
CA GLU A 19 13.82 11.88 2.73
C GLU A 19 12.37 11.37 2.84
N GLY A 20 11.66 11.29 1.70
CA GLY A 20 10.31 10.71 1.65
C GLY A 20 10.30 9.24 2.00
N ASP A 21 9.16 8.78 2.52
CA ASP A 21 8.94 7.42 2.98
C ASP A 21 8.49 6.52 1.82
N TYR A 22 9.32 5.54 1.47
CA TYR A 22 8.99 4.54 0.44
C TYR A 22 7.83 3.62 0.83
N SER A 23 7.58 3.38 2.12
CA SER A 23 6.43 2.60 2.55
C SER A 23 5.11 3.30 2.20
N GLN A 24 5.06 4.63 2.37
CA GLN A 24 3.89 5.44 2.00
C GLN A 24 3.82 5.65 0.48
N ALA A 25 4.95 5.93 -0.16
CA ALA A 25 5.03 6.10 -1.60
C ALA A 25 4.52 4.86 -2.37
N ALA A 26 4.69 3.65 -1.80
CA ALA A 26 4.25 2.40 -2.42
C ALA A 26 2.76 2.39 -2.75
N PHE A 27 1.90 3.01 -1.91
CA PHE A 27 0.46 3.09 -2.18
C PHE A 27 0.16 3.88 -3.46
N LEU A 28 0.81 5.03 -3.62
CA LEU A 28 0.65 5.86 -4.81
C LEU A 28 1.36 5.28 -6.03
N ALA A 29 2.48 4.58 -5.84
CA ALA A 29 3.21 3.91 -6.91
C ALA A 29 2.38 2.76 -7.52
N VAL A 30 1.73 1.95 -6.68
CA VAL A 30 0.79 0.91 -7.14
C VAL A 30 -0.40 1.55 -7.85
N LEU A 31 -1.03 2.57 -7.24
CA LEU A 31 -2.12 3.30 -7.88
C LEU A 31 -1.70 3.83 -9.26
N GLY A 32 -0.53 4.48 -9.35
CA GLY A 32 0.00 5.01 -10.61
C GLY A 32 0.26 3.94 -11.66
N CYS A 33 0.72 2.75 -11.29
CA CYS A 33 0.87 1.64 -12.22
C CYS A 33 -0.47 1.09 -12.72
N VAL A 34 -1.55 1.21 -11.93
CA VAL A 34 -2.89 0.73 -12.34
C VAL A 34 -3.63 1.76 -13.17
N ILE A 35 -3.71 3.02 -12.73
CA ILE A 35 -4.51 4.07 -13.41
C ILE A 35 -3.68 4.99 -14.29
N GLY A 36 -2.39 5.19 -14.00
CA GLY A 36 -1.46 6.08 -14.73
C GLY A 36 -1.41 7.51 -14.22
N GLY A 37 -0.38 8.25 -14.67
CA GLY A 37 -0.30 9.69 -14.51
C GLY A 37 0.07 10.20 -13.11
N ILE A 38 0.66 9.37 -12.23
CA ILE A 38 1.05 9.79 -10.88
C ILE A 38 2.55 10.08 -10.83
N THR A 39 2.90 11.27 -10.34
CA THR A 39 4.29 11.66 -10.02
C THR A 39 4.43 11.78 -8.50
N ILE A 40 5.41 11.09 -7.93
CA ILE A 40 5.76 11.14 -6.52
C ILE A 40 7.13 11.82 -6.41
N THR A 41 7.21 12.88 -5.62
CA THR A 41 8.45 13.62 -5.37
C THR A 41 8.88 13.54 -3.90
N GLY A 42 10.11 13.95 -3.60
CA GLY A 42 10.68 13.87 -2.25
C GLY A 42 11.31 12.50 -1.94
N LEU A 43 11.37 11.61 -2.92
CA LEU A 43 12.01 10.30 -2.76
C LEU A 43 13.49 10.38 -3.17
N ASN A 44 14.36 9.79 -2.34
CA ASN A 44 15.78 9.68 -2.65
C ASN A 44 16.05 8.39 -3.44
N PRO A 45 16.54 8.47 -4.70
CA PRO A 45 16.90 7.27 -5.47
C PRO A 45 17.99 6.42 -4.81
N ASP A 46 18.86 7.01 -3.96
CA ASP A 46 19.92 6.33 -3.24
C ASP A 46 19.51 5.90 -1.82
N SER A 47 18.22 5.98 -1.49
CA SER A 47 17.68 5.61 -0.19
C SER A 47 18.04 4.18 0.21
N GLN A 48 18.36 4.01 1.49
CA GLN A 48 18.61 2.72 2.13
C GLN A 48 17.35 2.12 2.79
N GLN A 49 16.18 2.70 2.58
CA GLN A 49 14.92 2.16 3.08
C GLN A 49 14.63 0.81 2.44
N GLY A 50 14.33 -0.21 3.25
CA GLY A 50 14.01 -1.57 2.76
C GLY A 50 12.82 -1.57 1.80
N ASP A 51 11.80 -0.75 2.08
CA ASP A 51 10.58 -0.66 1.29
C ASP A 51 10.77 0.00 -0.09
N LYS A 52 11.95 0.57 -0.39
CA LYS A 52 12.32 0.96 -1.76
C LYS A 52 12.26 -0.21 -2.74
N VAL A 53 12.31 -1.43 -2.26
CA VAL A 53 12.13 -2.67 -3.07
C VAL A 53 10.80 -2.68 -3.83
N ILE A 54 9.83 -1.84 -3.46
CA ILE A 54 8.57 -1.69 -4.23
C ILE A 54 8.83 -1.36 -5.70
N LEU A 55 9.87 -0.58 -6.01
CA LEU A 55 10.23 -0.25 -7.39
C LEU A 55 10.65 -1.51 -8.17
N ASP A 56 11.45 -2.39 -7.55
CA ASP A 56 11.86 -3.65 -8.18
C ASP A 56 10.67 -4.63 -8.33
N ILE A 57 9.77 -4.66 -7.34
CA ILE A 57 8.55 -5.46 -7.42
C ILE A 57 7.68 -4.97 -8.57
N LEU A 58 7.40 -3.67 -8.68
CA LEU A 58 6.63 -3.09 -9.77
C LEU A 58 7.27 -3.36 -11.13
N LYS A 59 8.59 -3.21 -11.24
CA LYS A 59 9.32 -3.51 -12.48
C LYS A 59 9.17 -4.98 -12.90
N ARG A 60 9.27 -5.92 -11.96
CA ARG A 60 9.05 -7.36 -12.20
C ARG A 60 7.61 -7.66 -12.62
N CYS A 61 6.64 -6.91 -12.08
CA CYS A 61 5.24 -6.98 -12.51
C CYS A 61 4.97 -6.31 -13.87
N GLY A 62 5.97 -5.71 -14.51
CA GLY A 62 5.79 -5.00 -15.78
C GLY A 62 5.26 -3.57 -15.62
N GLY A 63 5.34 -3.02 -14.41
CA GLY A 63 5.03 -1.63 -14.11
C GLY A 63 5.93 -0.67 -14.89
N LYS A 64 5.33 0.35 -15.48
CA LYS A 64 6.02 1.40 -16.24
C LYS A 64 6.19 2.62 -15.36
N PHE A 65 7.41 2.96 -15.08
CA PHE A 65 7.76 4.19 -14.38
C PHE A 65 9.14 4.66 -14.79
N LYS A 66 9.39 5.94 -14.58
CA LYS A 66 10.68 6.57 -14.85
C LYS A 66 11.08 7.48 -13.70
N GLU A 67 12.37 7.58 -13.49
CA GLU A 67 12.93 8.56 -12.58
C GLU A 67 12.71 9.98 -13.13
N VAL A 68 12.37 10.90 -12.25
CA VAL A 68 12.23 12.33 -12.51
C VAL A 68 12.96 13.08 -11.41
N GLU A 69 13.06 14.40 -11.52
CA GLU A 69 13.71 15.20 -10.49
C GLU A 69 13.08 14.97 -9.11
N GLY A 70 13.86 14.42 -8.20
CA GLY A 70 13.46 14.14 -6.82
C GLY A 70 12.42 13.04 -6.64
N GLY A 71 12.25 12.10 -7.59
CA GLY A 71 11.30 11.03 -7.43
C GLY A 71 11.00 10.21 -8.68
N TYR A 72 9.75 9.77 -8.85
CA TYR A 72 9.34 8.86 -9.92
C TYR A 72 7.97 9.23 -10.50
N HIS A 73 7.83 9.05 -11.81
CA HIS A 73 6.55 9.14 -12.51
C HIS A 73 6.08 7.76 -12.93
N PHE A 74 4.84 7.41 -12.60
CA PHE A 74 4.23 6.11 -12.86
C PHE A 74 3.17 6.20 -13.95
N ASP A 75 3.27 5.31 -14.94
CA ASP A 75 2.35 5.22 -16.06
C ASP A 75 1.49 3.95 -15.97
N ARG A 76 0.29 4.01 -16.53
CA ARG A 76 -0.60 2.85 -16.62
C ARG A 76 0.10 1.67 -17.29
N SER A 77 -0.02 0.49 -16.68
CA SER A 77 0.74 -0.68 -17.01
C SER A 77 -0.15 -1.92 -17.16
N LEU A 78 0.27 -2.85 -18.00
CA LEU A 78 -0.31 -4.19 -18.05
C LEU A 78 0.45 -5.07 -17.06
N LEU A 79 -0.07 -5.12 -15.84
CA LEU A 79 0.61 -5.82 -14.74
C LEU A 79 0.46 -7.33 -14.85
N LYS A 80 1.54 -8.03 -14.53
CA LYS A 80 1.63 -9.50 -14.51
C LYS A 80 2.03 -9.98 -13.12
N ALA A 81 1.46 -11.09 -12.75
CA ALA A 81 1.75 -11.73 -11.48
C ALA A 81 3.23 -12.12 -11.36
N THR A 82 3.74 -12.09 -10.14
CA THR A 82 5.12 -12.47 -9.81
C THR A 82 5.20 -13.08 -8.41
N LYS A 83 6.36 -13.67 -8.09
CA LYS A 83 6.66 -14.07 -6.70
C LYS A 83 7.28 -12.91 -5.95
N ILE A 84 6.84 -12.69 -4.70
CA ILE A 84 7.28 -11.61 -3.83
C ILE A 84 7.69 -12.22 -2.49
N ASP A 85 8.86 -11.86 -2.01
CA ASP A 85 9.32 -12.21 -0.66
C ASP A 85 9.14 -11.02 0.26
N LEU A 86 8.40 -11.19 1.35
CA LEU A 86 8.10 -10.15 2.35
C LEU A 86 9.06 -10.15 3.55
N ALA A 87 10.06 -11.02 3.60
CA ALA A 87 10.94 -11.15 4.77
C ALA A 87 11.50 -9.80 5.25
N ASP A 88 11.96 -8.96 4.31
CA ASP A 88 12.63 -7.70 4.60
C ASP A 88 11.78 -6.44 4.34
N CYS A 89 10.55 -6.59 3.81
CA CYS A 89 9.66 -5.48 3.49
C CYS A 89 8.20 -5.72 3.96
N PRO A 90 7.97 -6.14 5.21
CA PRO A 90 6.64 -6.55 5.66
C PRO A 90 5.62 -5.41 5.62
N ASP A 91 6.06 -4.16 5.67
CA ASP A 91 5.17 -3.01 5.65
C ASP A 91 4.54 -2.76 4.27
N LEU A 92 5.10 -3.33 3.22
CA LEU A 92 4.49 -3.35 1.89
C LEU A 92 3.35 -4.40 1.76
N GLY A 93 3.20 -5.32 2.72
CA GLY A 93 2.22 -6.41 2.62
C GLY A 93 0.85 -5.96 2.13
N PRO A 94 0.13 -5.09 2.83
CA PRO A 94 -1.22 -4.68 2.45
C PRO A 94 -1.34 -4.16 1.02
N ILE A 95 -0.44 -3.26 0.60
CA ILE A 95 -0.50 -2.73 -0.77
C ILE A 95 -0.13 -3.77 -1.83
N LEU A 96 0.68 -4.77 -1.49
CA LEU A 96 1.03 -5.88 -2.39
C LEU A 96 -0.13 -6.87 -2.56
N PHE A 97 -1.01 -7.04 -1.56
CA PHE A 97 -2.27 -7.74 -1.74
C PHE A 97 -3.14 -7.04 -2.78
N THR A 98 -3.28 -5.72 -2.66
CA THR A 98 -4.00 -4.90 -3.65
C THR A 98 -3.37 -5.03 -5.03
N LEU A 99 -2.04 -4.88 -5.16
CA LEU A 99 -1.32 -5.06 -6.42
C LEU A 99 -1.62 -6.41 -7.06
N GLY A 100 -1.59 -7.49 -6.27
CA GLY A 100 -1.86 -8.86 -6.73
C GLY A 100 -3.23 -9.00 -7.40
N CYS A 101 -4.25 -8.31 -6.91
CA CYS A 101 -5.59 -8.33 -7.51
C CYS A 101 -5.61 -7.74 -8.93
N PHE A 102 -4.71 -6.78 -9.24
CA PHE A 102 -4.61 -6.14 -10.56
C PHE A 102 -3.62 -6.79 -11.51
N CYS A 103 -2.86 -7.79 -11.06
CA CYS A 103 -1.89 -8.50 -11.88
C CYS A 103 -2.56 -9.66 -12.63
N SER A 104 -2.30 -9.84 -13.91
CA SER A 104 -2.77 -11.02 -14.63
C SER A 104 -1.99 -12.27 -14.20
N GLY A 105 -2.70 -13.33 -13.79
CA GLY A 105 -2.13 -14.57 -13.25
C GLY A 105 -2.18 -14.63 -11.71
N GLU A 106 -1.40 -15.53 -11.13
CA GLU A 106 -1.33 -15.75 -9.69
C GLU A 106 -0.08 -15.09 -9.10
N THR A 107 -0.27 -14.10 -8.23
CA THR A 107 0.80 -13.51 -7.41
C THR A 107 0.99 -14.36 -6.15
N VAL A 108 2.22 -14.76 -5.88
CA VAL A 108 2.58 -15.55 -4.70
C VAL A 108 3.45 -14.70 -3.78
N ILE A 109 2.97 -14.44 -2.57
CA ILE A 109 3.68 -13.68 -1.53
C ILE A 109 4.16 -14.67 -0.47
N THR A 110 5.47 -14.78 -0.27
CA THR A 110 6.10 -15.66 0.72
C THR A 110 6.62 -14.89 1.91
N ASN A 111 6.92 -15.59 3.01
CA ASN A 111 7.44 -15.01 4.25
C ASN A 111 6.53 -13.91 4.84
N ALA A 112 5.22 -14.07 4.68
CA ALA A 112 4.23 -13.09 5.13
C ALA A 112 3.91 -13.17 6.63
N GLY A 113 4.44 -14.15 7.36
CA GLY A 113 4.09 -14.43 8.77
C GLY A 113 4.22 -13.23 9.71
N ARG A 114 5.19 -12.32 9.46
CA ARG A 114 5.35 -11.09 10.25
C ARG A 114 4.15 -10.14 10.16
N LEU A 115 3.31 -10.27 9.13
CA LEU A 115 2.10 -9.46 8.98
C LEU A 115 1.05 -9.75 10.06
N ARG A 116 1.07 -10.96 10.63
CA ARG A 116 0.16 -11.35 11.72
C ARG A 116 0.47 -10.65 13.04
N LEU A 117 1.69 -10.13 13.20
CA LEU A 117 2.21 -9.50 14.40
C LEU A 117 2.28 -7.97 14.30
N LYS A 118 1.49 -7.37 13.42
CA LYS A 118 1.43 -5.91 13.21
C LYS A 118 0.26 -5.30 14.00
N GLU A 119 -0.20 -4.10 13.63
CA GLU A 119 -1.33 -3.42 14.29
C GLU A 119 -2.63 -4.24 14.22
N SER A 120 -2.77 -5.04 13.18
CA SER A 120 -3.80 -6.05 12.98
C SER A 120 -3.15 -7.33 12.45
N ASP A 121 -3.86 -8.45 12.40
CA ASP A 121 -3.48 -9.55 11.51
C ASP A 121 -3.75 -9.09 10.07
N ARG A 122 -2.71 -8.50 9.43
CA ARG A 122 -2.82 -7.91 8.09
C ARG A 122 -3.13 -8.93 7.01
N ILE A 123 -2.79 -10.21 7.21
CA ILE A 123 -3.11 -11.27 6.24
C ILE A 123 -4.62 -11.48 6.23
N GLU A 124 -5.19 -11.76 7.39
CA GLU A 124 -6.63 -12.02 7.51
C GLU A 124 -7.44 -10.78 7.12
N ALA A 125 -7.05 -9.60 7.63
CA ALA A 125 -7.72 -8.33 7.32
C ALA A 125 -7.76 -8.06 5.81
N MET A 126 -6.63 -8.13 5.11
CA MET A 126 -6.60 -7.88 3.66
C MET A 126 -7.35 -8.94 2.87
N ARG A 127 -7.24 -10.22 3.27
CA ARG A 127 -8.02 -11.29 2.62
C ARG A 127 -9.51 -11.03 2.74
N ASP A 128 -10.00 -10.84 3.97
CA ASP A 128 -11.43 -10.73 4.25
C ASP A 128 -12.03 -9.48 3.58
N GLU A 129 -11.32 -8.36 3.63
CA GLU A 129 -11.82 -7.11 3.05
C GLU A 129 -11.78 -7.11 1.51
N LEU A 130 -10.71 -7.58 0.89
CA LEU A 130 -10.64 -7.67 -0.57
C LEU A 130 -11.58 -8.75 -1.13
N GLN A 131 -11.88 -9.81 -0.38
CA GLN A 131 -12.89 -10.80 -0.78
C GLN A 131 -14.30 -10.20 -0.87
N LYS A 132 -14.65 -9.16 -0.06
CA LYS A 132 -15.88 -8.40 -0.23
C LYS A 132 -15.97 -7.72 -1.60
N MET A 133 -14.81 -7.44 -2.21
CA MET A 133 -14.68 -6.88 -3.56
C MET A 133 -14.50 -7.96 -4.64
N GLY A 134 -14.63 -9.24 -4.30
CA GLY A 134 -14.52 -10.37 -5.23
C GLY A 134 -13.10 -10.86 -5.48
N ALA A 135 -12.11 -10.41 -4.72
CA ALA A 135 -10.75 -10.94 -4.82
C ALA A 135 -10.70 -12.44 -4.49
N ARG A 136 -9.78 -13.15 -5.13
CA ARG A 136 -9.50 -14.57 -4.87
C ARG A 136 -8.14 -14.66 -4.20
N ILE A 137 -8.17 -14.88 -2.89
CA ILE A 137 -7.00 -14.92 -2.02
C ILE A 137 -7.05 -16.19 -1.20
N GLU A 138 -6.01 -17.00 -1.30
CA GLU A 138 -5.79 -18.20 -0.51
C GLU A 138 -4.55 -18.03 0.35
N VAL A 139 -4.59 -18.53 1.59
CA VAL A 139 -3.50 -18.44 2.55
C VAL A 139 -3.09 -19.85 2.96
N ASP A 140 -1.80 -20.17 2.75
CA ASP A 140 -1.18 -21.41 3.17
C ASP A 140 0.01 -21.09 4.10
N GLY A 141 -0.23 -21.19 5.40
CA GLY A 141 0.76 -20.79 6.41
C GLY A 141 1.18 -19.33 6.26
N ASP A 142 2.45 -19.12 5.92
CA ASP A 142 3.06 -17.79 5.67
C ASP A 142 3.12 -17.42 4.19
N THR A 143 2.45 -18.19 3.33
CA THR A 143 2.37 -17.93 1.90
C THR A 143 0.96 -17.50 1.54
N VAL A 144 0.85 -16.47 0.71
CA VAL A 144 -0.42 -15.94 0.22
C VAL A 144 -0.45 -16.04 -1.29
N HIS A 145 -1.52 -16.60 -1.82
CA HIS A 145 -1.82 -16.75 -3.24
C HIS A 145 -2.93 -15.79 -3.63
N ILE A 146 -2.68 -14.91 -4.59
CA ILE A 146 -3.63 -13.90 -5.04
C ILE A 146 -3.83 -14.04 -6.53
N GLN A 147 -5.04 -14.45 -6.92
CA GLN A 147 -5.41 -14.52 -8.33
C GLN A 147 -5.89 -13.17 -8.81
N GLY A 148 -5.29 -12.66 -9.88
CA GLY A 148 -5.76 -11.45 -10.54
C GLY A 148 -7.15 -11.61 -11.11
N VAL A 149 -8.07 -10.74 -10.73
CA VAL A 149 -9.48 -10.75 -11.14
C VAL A 149 -10.00 -9.33 -11.29
N ALA A 150 -11.05 -9.15 -12.06
CA ALA A 150 -11.79 -7.89 -12.02
C ALA A 150 -12.53 -7.79 -10.68
N LEU A 151 -12.21 -6.76 -9.90
CA LEU A 151 -12.93 -6.48 -8.66
C LEU A 151 -14.34 -5.94 -8.97
N HIS A 152 -15.25 -6.06 -8.02
CA HIS A 152 -16.58 -5.47 -8.04
C HIS A 152 -16.81 -4.59 -6.81
N ALA A 153 -17.89 -3.79 -6.80
CA ALA A 153 -18.23 -3.01 -5.62
C ALA A 153 -18.41 -3.93 -4.40
N PRO A 154 -17.86 -3.54 -3.23
CA PRO A 154 -17.93 -4.41 -2.06
C PRO A 154 -19.39 -4.67 -1.67
N ASN A 155 -19.67 -5.91 -1.28
CA ASN A 155 -21.00 -6.35 -0.86
C ASN A 155 -21.37 -5.95 0.58
N ALA A 156 -20.43 -5.37 1.31
CA ALA A 156 -20.58 -4.84 2.67
C ALA A 156 -19.53 -3.75 2.89
N PRO A 157 -19.70 -2.86 3.89
CA PRO A 157 -18.68 -1.89 4.26
C PRO A 157 -17.32 -2.54 4.51
N LEU A 158 -16.27 -1.90 4.02
CA LEU A 158 -14.89 -2.31 4.26
C LEU A 158 -14.45 -1.82 5.64
N SER A 159 -13.68 -2.63 6.36
CA SER A 159 -13.12 -2.28 7.66
C SER A 159 -11.63 -1.94 7.55
N GLY A 160 -11.24 -0.83 8.16
CA GLY A 160 -9.83 -0.46 8.30
C GLY A 160 -9.08 -1.23 9.39
N HIS A 161 -9.76 -2.06 10.19
CA HIS A 161 -9.17 -2.86 11.28
C HIS A 161 -8.29 -2.04 12.24
N ASN A 162 -8.57 -0.73 12.40
CA ASN A 162 -7.73 0.21 13.14
C ASN A 162 -6.25 0.19 12.69
N ASP A 163 -5.99 -0.12 11.43
CA ASP A 163 -4.65 -0.21 10.82
C ASP A 163 -4.57 0.70 9.59
N HIS A 164 -3.70 1.71 9.66
CA HIS A 164 -3.54 2.70 8.60
C HIS A 164 -3.17 2.09 7.25
N ARG A 165 -2.38 0.99 7.24
CA ARG A 165 -1.96 0.34 6.00
C ARG A 165 -3.10 -0.45 5.34
N ILE A 166 -3.99 -1.03 6.15
CA ILE A 166 -5.22 -1.67 5.64
C ILE A 166 -6.11 -0.61 5.00
N VAL A 167 -6.36 0.50 5.72
CA VAL A 167 -7.17 1.62 5.19
C VAL A 167 -6.62 2.11 3.86
N MET A 168 -5.31 2.41 3.80
CA MET A 168 -4.68 2.92 2.58
C MET A 168 -4.73 1.92 1.41
N ALA A 169 -4.52 0.63 1.68
CA ALA A 169 -4.55 -0.42 0.65
C ALA A 169 -5.96 -0.60 0.07
N LEU A 170 -6.99 -0.61 0.93
CA LEU A 170 -8.38 -0.72 0.51
C LEU A 170 -8.85 0.52 -0.26
N ALA A 171 -8.45 1.72 0.17
CA ALA A 171 -8.72 2.95 -0.56
C ALA A 171 -8.12 2.91 -1.97
N VAL A 172 -6.86 2.47 -2.09
CA VAL A 172 -6.20 2.27 -3.40
C VAL A 172 -6.95 1.23 -4.23
N ALA A 173 -7.38 0.11 -3.65
CA ALA A 173 -8.15 -0.92 -4.35
C ALA A 173 -9.45 -0.37 -4.94
N ALA A 174 -10.22 0.39 -4.16
CA ALA A 174 -11.47 1.00 -4.59
C ALA A 174 -11.25 2.02 -5.72
N ILE A 175 -10.31 2.96 -5.52
CA ILE A 175 -10.00 4.00 -6.53
C ILE A 175 -9.47 3.37 -7.83
N ALA A 176 -8.53 2.42 -7.71
CA ALA A 176 -7.94 1.75 -8.86
C ALA A 176 -8.95 0.94 -9.68
N SER A 177 -9.99 0.41 -9.01
CA SER A 177 -11.08 -0.32 -9.66
C SER A 177 -12.15 0.60 -10.26
N GLY A 178 -12.15 1.89 -9.92
CA GLY A 178 -13.23 2.81 -10.27
C GLY A 178 -14.56 2.48 -9.60
N LEU A 179 -14.53 1.89 -8.40
CA LEU A 179 -15.70 1.38 -7.71
C LEU A 179 -16.01 2.19 -6.45
N PRO A 180 -17.29 2.48 -6.18
CA PRO A 180 -17.66 3.08 -4.90
C PRO A 180 -17.45 2.08 -3.76
N ALA A 181 -16.97 2.57 -2.63
CA ALA A 181 -16.79 1.76 -1.41
C ALA A 181 -17.01 2.63 -0.18
N LEU A 182 -17.67 2.07 0.84
CA LEU A 182 -17.74 2.62 2.16
C LEU A 182 -16.63 2.00 3.01
N LEU A 183 -15.77 2.83 3.60
CA LEU A 183 -14.61 2.40 4.37
C LEU A 183 -14.70 2.92 5.81
N CYS A 184 -14.90 2.00 6.74
CA CYS A 184 -14.98 2.29 8.18
C CYS A 184 -13.59 2.32 8.83
N GLY A 185 -13.42 3.16 9.86
CA GLY A 185 -12.14 3.29 10.58
C GLY A 185 -11.07 4.02 9.78
N ALA A 186 -11.50 4.85 8.83
CA ALA A 186 -10.64 5.55 7.88
C ALA A 186 -9.71 6.59 8.54
N GLU A 187 -10.01 7.01 9.77
CA GLU A 187 -9.17 7.88 10.61
C GLU A 187 -7.86 7.21 11.03
N ALA A 188 -7.75 5.89 10.92
CA ALA A 188 -6.51 5.18 11.25
C ALA A 188 -5.29 5.66 10.44
N VAL A 189 -5.49 6.30 9.26
CA VAL A 189 -4.40 6.90 8.48
C VAL A 189 -3.67 8.01 9.24
N ASP A 190 -4.32 8.65 10.21
CA ASP A 190 -3.72 9.73 11.02
C ASP A 190 -2.52 9.24 11.85
N LYS A 191 -2.41 7.94 12.09
CA LYS A 191 -1.27 7.33 12.77
C LYS A 191 0.06 7.47 12.02
N SER A 192 0.01 7.59 10.68
CA SER A 192 1.23 7.62 9.85
C SER A 192 1.17 8.65 8.72
N TRP A 193 -0.02 8.91 8.17
CA TRP A 193 -0.17 9.84 7.04
C TRP A 193 -1.47 10.66 7.13
N PRO A 194 -1.56 11.65 8.01
CA PRO A 194 -2.77 12.47 8.19
C PRO A 194 -3.25 13.17 6.91
N ALA A 195 -2.33 13.43 5.97
CA ALA A 195 -2.66 14.09 4.70
C ALA A 195 -3.19 13.11 3.62
N PHE A 196 -3.26 11.79 3.88
CA PHE A 196 -3.56 10.78 2.86
C PHE A 196 -4.81 11.08 2.04
N TRP A 197 -5.94 11.38 2.70
CA TRP A 197 -7.20 11.68 2.03
C TRP A 197 -7.13 12.96 1.19
N ASN A 198 -6.39 13.97 1.66
CA ASN A 198 -6.19 15.21 0.90
C ASN A 198 -5.33 14.97 -0.34
N VAL A 199 -4.32 14.11 -0.23
CA VAL A 199 -3.49 13.70 -1.37
C VAL A 199 -4.34 13.00 -2.42
N LEU A 200 -5.18 12.03 -2.03
CA LEU A 200 -6.06 11.32 -2.96
C LEU A 200 -7.06 12.28 -3.65
N ARG A 201 -7.66 13.22 -2.90
CA ARG A 201 -8.51 14.26 -3.49
C ARG A 201 -7.76 15.14 -4.49
N GLY A 202 -6.52 15.51 -4.16
CA GLY A 202 -5.62 16.26 -5.05
C GLY A 202 -5.29 15.51 -6.35
N LEU A 203 -5.30 14.17 -6.31
CA LEU A 203 -5.15 13.31 -7.48
C LEU A 203 -6.47 13.08 -8.24
N GLY A 204 -7.57 13.68 -7.81
CA GLY A 204 -8.88 13.61 -8.47
C GLY A 204 -9.83 12.53 -7.94
N ALA A 205 -9.44 11.80 -6.89
CA ALA A 205 -10.34 10.84 -6.27
C ALA A 205 -11.49 11.56 -5.53
N LYS A 206 -12.71 11.06 -5.71
CA LYS A 206 -13.89 11.55 -4.98
C LYS A 206 -13.95 10.85 -3.63
N VAL A 207 -13.49 11.53 -2.60
CA VAL A 207 -13.49 11.04 -1.22
C VAL A 207 -14.32 11.97 -0.37
N GLU A 208 -15.39 11.44 0.20
CA GLU A 208 -16.31 12.17 1.07
C GLU A 208 -16.27 11.56 2.48
N LEU A 209 -16.32 12.40 3.51
CA LEU A 209 -16.53 11.94 4.88
C LEU A 209 -18.03 11.69 5.07
N SER A 210 -18.41 10.48 5.48
CA SER A 210 -19.78 10.20 5.89
C SER A 210 -20.08 10.92 7.22
N THR A 211 -21.21 11.61 7.29
CA THR A 211 -21.68 12.31 8.51
C THR A 211 -22.47 11.40 9.44
N ASP A 212 -22.73 10.16 9.04
CA ASP A 212 -23.32 9.17 9.95
C ASP A 212 -22.30 8.81 11.03
N LYS A 213 -22.78 8.64 12.27
CA LYS A 213 -22.04 8.57 13.55
C LYS A 213 -20.98 7.46 13.67
N THR A 214 -20.48 6.90 12.57
CA THR A 214 -19.62 5.72 12.51
C THR A 214 -18.21 6.00 11.98
N ASN A 215 -17.77 7.25 11.78
CA ASN A 215 -16.46 7.59 11.19
C ASN A 215 -16.19 6.88 9.85
N GLU A 216 -17.16 6.87 8.97
CA GLU A 216 -17.10 6.18 7.68
C GLU A 216 -16.73 7.17 6.57
N PHE A 217 -15.78 6.81 5.72
CA PHE A 217 -15.45 7.53 4.49
C PHE A 217 -16.06 6.83 3.30
N ASP A 218 -16.84 7.56 2.51
CA ASP A 218 -17.39 7.07 1.24
C ASP A 218 -16.39 7.40 0.11
N ILE A 219 -15.93 6.38 -0.57
CA ILE A 219 -15.04 6.51 -1.74
C ILE A 219 -15.91 6.31 -2.97
N LYS A 220 -16.12 7.37 -3.73
CA LYS A 220 -16.79 7.32 -5.02
C LYS A 220 -15.75 7.40 -6.13
N ALA A 221 -15.88 6.55 -7.11
CA ALA A 221 -15.03 6.52 -8.29
C ALA A 221 -15.27 7.70 -9.24
#